data_557e66bf8878385a79db7586ca8ecc8b
#
_entry.id   557e66bf8878385a79db7586ca8ecc8b
#
_cell.length_a   1.000
_cell.length_b   1.000
_cell.length_c   1.000
_cell.angle_alpha   90.00
_cell.angle_beta   90.00
_cell.angle_gamma   90.00
#
_symmetry.space_group_name_H-M   'P 1'
#
loop_
_entity.id
_entity.type
_entity.pdbx_description
1 polymer ?
#
loop_
_entity_poly.entity_id
_entity_poly.type
_entity_poly.pdbx_seq_one_letter_code
_entity_poly.pdbx_strand_id
1 'polypeptide(L)'
;ASLSGSVSFFAVPAEEYIDADKRARLRKEGIGFPASGKSELIRLGEFDHSDIIMTTHVHMMPVEEDFYLGNAACNGFSAERVTVRGKAAHAAIDPWDGVNALSITSSAIQMMGLMRETFREEDHVRLHNVIRKAGDVINAVPDEAVIETKVRAASLDAIRATQEKMDRAYDGAAYAFGGTIEREPLQGYMPILHRGADKVMEESVKLLDASYRCSKPADFNNACTDVGDLTHLFPVLNFTFGGFAGKLHGADFKIMDEELAYIKPAKLLALTTYRLLCDQAKEAKKICREFKPV
;
A
#
# COMPACT_ATOMS: atom_id res chain seq x y z
N ALA A 1 31.83 24.08 -3.27
CA ALA A 1 31.15 23.39 -4.40
C ALA A 1 29.95 24.23 -4.82
N SER A 2 29.73 24.41 -6.12
CA SER A 2 28.50 25.03 -6.62
C SER A 2 27.38 23.95 -6.61
N LEU A 3 26.21 24.30 -6.10
CA LEU A 3 25.04 23.44 -6.14
C LEU A 3 24.26 23.71 -7.44
N SER A 4 23.69 22.67 -8.03
CA SER A 4 22.89 22.75 -9.26
C SER A 4 21.60 21.99 -9.07
N GLY A 5 20.47 22.66 -9.24
CA GLY A 5 19.12 22.12 -9.07
C GLY A 5 18.36 22.82 -7.95
N SER A 6 17.21 22.26 -7.61
CA SER A 6 16.32 22.77 -6.57
C SER A 6 15.87 21.63 -5.64
N VAL A 7 15.34 21.98 -4.49
CA VAL A 7 14.76 21.05 -3.52
C VAL A 7 13.34 21.49 -3.22
N SER A 8 12.40 20.58 -3.39
CA SER A 8 11.01 20.75 -2.97
C SER A 8 10.71 19.86 -1.76
N PHE A 9 10.06 20.41 -0.76
CA PHE A 9 9.63 19.66 0.42
C PHE A 9 8.11 19.46 0.35
N PHE A 10 7.70 18.20 0.36
CA PHE A 10 6.30 17.81 0.33
C PHE A 10 5.85 17.29 1.70
N ALA A 11 4.99 18.04 2.38
CA ALA A 11 4.29 17.58 3.56
C ALA A 11 3.04 16.79 3.12
N VAL A 12 3.19 15.52 2.87
CA VAL A 12 2.16 14.66 2.28
C VAL A 12 1.09 14.32 3.33
N PRO A 13 -0.19 14.66 3.10
CA PRO A 13 -1.30 14.26 3.98
C PRO A 13 -1.73 12.82 3.70
N ALA A 14 -2.38 12.16 4.70
CA ALA A 14 -3.12 10.92 4.51
C ALA A 14 -2.33 9.80 3.83
N GLU A 15 -1.16 9.47 4.35
CA GLU A 15 -0.41 8.27 3.89
C GLU A 15 -1.20 7.00 4.20
N GLU A 16 -1.86 6.94 5.35
CA GLU A 16 -2.64 5.81 5.79
C GLU A 16 -3.93 5.65 4.97
N TYR A 17 -4.35 4.37 4.79
CA TYR A 17 -5.55 4.02 4.05
C TYR A 17 -6.80 4.49 4.82
N ILE A 18 -7.41 5.57 4.37
CA ILE A 18 -8.61 6.14 5.00
C ILE A 18 -9.87 5.31 4.69
N ASP A 19 -10.87 5.47 5.55
CA ASP A 19 -12.18 4.82 5.48
C ASP A 19 -12.84 4.97 4.10
N ALA A 20 -13.38 3.86 3.56
CA ALA A 20 -13.96 3.82 2.23
C ALA A 20 -15.20 4.73 2.08
N ASP A 21 -16.00 4.88 3.14
CA ASP A 21 -17.20 5.73 3.10
C ASP A 21 -16.81 7.22 3.06
N LYS A 22 -15.78 7.61 3.81
CA LYS A 22 -15.20 8.96 3.73
C LYS A 22 -14.68 9.25 2.32
N ARG A 23 -14.00 8.29 1.69
CA ARG A 23 -13.49 8.43 0.30
C ARG A 23 -14.60 8.55 -0.71
N ALA A 24 -15.65 7.73 -0.60
CA ALA A 24 -16.82 7.81 -1.46
C ALA A 24 -17.51 9.18 -1.33
N ARG A 25 -17.61 9.74 -0.13
CA ARG A 25 -18.13 11.08 0.11
C ARG A 25 -17.27 12.16 -0.54
N LEU A 26 -15.94 12.13 -0.34
CA LEU A 26 -15.01 13.08 -0.94
C LEU A 26 -15.09 13.08 -2.47
N ARG A 27 -15.22 11.90 -3.09
CA ARG A 27 -15.42 11.79 -4.55
C ARG A 27 -16.73 12.43 -5.01
N LYS A 28 -17.83 12.24 -4.27
CA LYS A 28 -19.13 12.89 -4.58
C LYS A 28 -19.05 14.41 -4.48
N GLU A 29 -18.21 14.94 -3.61
CA GLU A 29 -17.93 16.37 -3.43
C GLU A 29 -16.95 16.91 -4.49
N GLY A 30 -16.49 16.07 -5.44
CA GLY A 30 -15.54 16.47 -6.48
C GLY A 30 -14.08 16.52 -6.01
N ILE A 31 -13.82 16.08 -4.79
CA ILE A 31 -12.47 15.95 -4.25
C ILE A 31 -11.94 14.58 -4.69
N GLY A 32 -11.13 14.59 -5.77
CA GLY A 32 -10.45 13.38 -6.23
C GLY A 32 -9.43 12.98 -5.18
N PHE A 33 -9.65 11.86 -4.50
CA PHE A 33 -8.69 11.31 -3.55
C PHE A 33 -8.55 9.81 -3.86
N PRO A 34 -7.51 9.39 -4.60
CA PRO A 34 -7.33 7.99 -4.98
C PRO A 34 -7.15 7.10 -3.75
N ALA A 35 -5.92 6.66 -3.47
CA ALA A 35 -5.65 5.77 -2.35
C ALA A 35 -5.02 6.51 -1.16
N SER A 36 -4.13 7.49 -1.43
CA SER A 36 -3.36 8.22 -0.44
C SER A 36 -2.98 9.61 -0.92
N GLY A 37 -2.30 10.36 -0.06
CA GLY A 37 -1.80 11.69 -0.40
C GLY A 37 -0.77 11.68 -1.52
N LYS A 38 0.15 10.72 -1.58
CA LYS A 38 1.14 10.65 -2.68
C LYS A 38 0.48 10.34 -4.01
N SER A 39 -0.47 9.40 -4.05
CA SER A 39 -1.25 9.10 -5.26
C SER A 39 -2.04 10.33 -5.75
N GLU A 40 -2.60 11.13 -4.82
CA GLU A 40 -3.31 12.36 -5.20
C GLU A 40 -2.35 13.43 -5.73
N LEU A 41 -1.18 13.61 -5.12
CA LEU A 41 -0.16 14.54 -5.62
C LEU A 41 0.37 14.13 -6.99
N ILE A 42 0.52 12.82 -7.27
CA ILE A 42 0.82 12.32 -8.62
C ILE A 42 -0.30 12.73 -9.60
N ARG A 43 -1.56 12.49 -9.25
CA ARG A 43 -2.72 12.83 -10.10
C ARG A 43 -2.81 14.33 -10.40
N LEU A 44 -2.42 15.17 -9.45
CA LEU A 44 -2.40 16.64 -9.60
C LEU A 44 -1.18 17.16 -10.37
N GLY A 45 -0.20 16.31 -10.66
CA GLY A 45 1.04 16.70 -11.35
C GLY A 45 2.06 17.42 -10.45
N GLU A 46 1.88 17.37 -9.13
CA GLU A 46 2.74 18.06 -8.17
C GLU A 46 4.18 17.54 -8.17
N PHE A 47 4.39 16.29 -8.60
CA PHE A 47 5.72 15.69 -8.74
C PHE A 47 6.34 15.85 -10.13
N ASP A 48 5.64 16.42 -11.13
CA ASP A 48 6.10 16.47 -12.52
C ASP A 48 7.42 17.26 -12.73
N HIS A 49 7.77 18.09 -11.76
CA HIS A 49 9.03 18.85 -11.75
C HIS A 49 10.15 18.19 -10.93
N SER A 50 9.93 16.98 -10.46
CA SER A 50 10.87 16.23 -9.63
C SER A 50 11.63 15.22 -10.47
N ASP A 51 12.95 15.18 -10.35
CA ASP A 51 13.80 14.19 -11.01
C ASP A 51 14.06 12.96 -10.12
N ILE A 52 14.15 13.18 -8.81
CA ILE A 52 14.43 12.14 -7.78
C ILE A 52 13.54 12.43 -6.58
N ILE A 53 12.97 11.40 -6.04
CA ILE A 53 12.19 11.46 -4.79
C ILE A 53 13.03 10.89 -3.65
N MET A 54 13.05 11.59 -2.51
CA MET A 54 13.62 11.07 -1.26
C MET A 54 12.50 10.93 -0.23
N THR A 55 12.47 9.81 0.44
CA THR A 55 11.49 9.52 1.50
C THR A 55 12.15 8.74 2.63
N THR A 56 11.50 8.70 3.78
CA THR A 56 11.99 7.94 4.93
C THR A 56 10.83 7.47 5.80
N HIS A 57 11.08 6.44 6.58
CA HIS A 57 10.10 5.89 7.51
C HIS A 57 10.79 5.39 8.77
N VAL A 58 10.08 5.36 9.89
CA VAL A 58 10.54 4.66 11.08
C VAL A 58 10.64 3.16 10.79
N HIS A 59 11.64 2.48 11.33
CA HIS A 59 11.71 1.03 11.15
C HIS A 59 10.58 0.35 11.94
N MET A 60 9.89 -0.60 11.30
CA MET A 60 8.66 -1.20 11.85
C MET A 60 8.90 -2.14 13.04
N MET A 61 10.13 -2.57 13.26
CA MET A 61 10.52 -3.46 14.34
C MET A 61 11.67 -2.83 15.13
N PRO A 62 11.82 -3.13 16.43
CA PRO A 62 13.03 -2.78 17.16
C PRO A 62 14.25 -3.35 16.45
N VAL A 63 15.25 -2.49 16.22
CA VAL A 63 16.44 -2.85 15.43
C VAL A 63 17.72 -2.38 16.13
N GLU A 64 18.80 -3.07 15.83
CA GLU A 64 20.12 -2.73 16.34
C GLU A 64 20.83 -1.69 15.48
N GLU A 65 20.52 -1.63 14.18
CA GLU A 65 21.07 -0.68 13.24
C GLU A 65 20.48 0.72 13.40
N ASP A 66 21.29 1.74 13.11
CA ASP A 66 20.82 3.12 13.04
C ASP A 66 19.96 3.35 11.79
N PHE A 67 20.36 2.75 10.65
CA PHE A 67 19.69 2.89 9.37
C PHE A 67 19.61 1.59 8.58
N TYR A 68 18.50 1.43 7.85
CA TYR A 68 18.40 0.51 6.72
C TYR A 68 18.24 1.32 5.44
N LEU A 69 19.19 1.18 4.50
CA LEU A 69 19.30 2.01 3.30
C LEU A 69 18.74 1.28 2.09
N GLY A 70 17.76 1.88 1.42
CA GLY A 70 17.11 1.38 0.23
C GLY A 70 15.64 1.01 0.44
N ASN A 71 15.01 0.60 -0.66
CA ASN A 71 13.65 0.07 -0.64
C ASN A 71 13.68 -1.46 -0.56
N ALA A 72 13.04 -2.05 0.45
CA ALA A 72 12.60 -3.44 0.33
C ALA A 72 11.52 -3.51 -0.75
N ALA A 73 11.55 -4.51 -1.62
CA ALA A 73 10.37 -4.82 -2.42
C ALA A 73 9.19 -5.09 -1.49
N CYS A 74 8.01 -4.62 -1.80
CA CYS A 74 6.83 -4.89 -0.99
C CYS A 74 5.58 -5.04 -1.84
N ASN A 75 4.55 -5.63 -1.24
CA ASN A 75 3.26 -5.79 -1.88
C ASN A 75 2.65 -4.45 -2.29
N GLY A 76 2.02 -4.44 -3.46
CA GLY A 76 0.91 -3.54 -3.75
C GLY A 76 -0.41 -4.16 -3.30
N PHE A 77 -1.51 -3.44 -3.51
CA PHE A 77 -2.83 -3.99 -3.29
C PHE A 77 -3.90 -3.37 -4.19
N SER A 78 -4.96 -4.15 -4.43
CA SER A 78 -6.26 -3.66 -4.85
C SER A 78 -7.31 -3.97 -3.79
N ALA A 79 -8.39 -3.23 -3.80
CA ALA A 79 -9.54 -3.50 -2.93
C ALA A 79 -10.84 -3.25 -3.70
N GLU A 80 -11.90 -3.89 -3.27
CA GLU A 80 -13.24 -3.65 -3.80
C GLU A 80 -14.28 -3.78 -2.70
N ARG A 81 -15.38 -3.07 -2.87
CA ARG A 81 -16.63 -3.29 -2.16
C ARG A 81 -17.57 -4.06 -3.07
N VAL A 82 -18.03 -5.20 -2.61
CA VAL A 82 -18.97 -6.05 -3.33
C VAL A 82 -20.30 -6.02 -2.62
N THR A 83 -21.37 -5.67 -3.35
CA THR A 83 -22.75 -5.78 -2.90
C THR A 83 -23.39 -6.99 -3.53
N VAL A 84 -23.77 -7.93 -2.70
CA VAL A 84 -24.50 -9.14 -3.11
C VAL A 84 -25.98 -8.85 -2.98
N ARG A 85 -26.72 -9.03 -4.07
CA ARG A 85 -28.17 -8.87 -4.11
C ARG A 85 -28.85 -10.23 -4.18
N GLY A 86 -29.74 -10.45 -3.26
CA GLY A 86 -30.64 -11.60 -3.18
C GLY A 86 -32.10 -11.20 -3.29
N LYS A 87 -32.95 -11.93 -2.58
CA LYS A 87 -34.39 -11.69 -2.49
C LYS A 87 -34.89 -12.03 -1.09
N ALA A 88 -35.55 -11.07 -0.45
CA ALA A 88 -36.17 -11.29 0.85
C ALA A 88 -37.33 -12.29 0.78
N ALA A 89 -37.49 -13.06 1.82
CA ALA A 89 -38.65 -13.92 2.08
C ALA A 89 -38.76 -14.13 3.60
N HIS A 90 -39.90 -14.63 4.07
CA HIS A 90 -40.05 -14.96 5.48
C HIS A 90 -39.25 -16.21 5.81
N ALA A 91 -38.31 -16.13 6.76
CA ALA A 91 -37.33 -17.19 7.02
C ALA A 91 -37.95 -18.54 7.47
N ALA A 92 -39.19 -18.55 7.98
CA ALA A 92 -39.88 -19.74 8.48
C ALA A 92 -41.07 -20.16 7.61
N ILE A 93 -41.76 -19.24 6.93
CA ILE A 93 -43.00 -19.53 6.22
C ILE A 93 -42.74 -19.96 4.77
N ASP A 94 -41.92 -19.17 4.05
CA ASP A 94 -41.66 -19.31 2.62
C ASP A 94 -40.17 -19.08 2.24
N PRO A 95 -39.19 -19.64 2.99
CA PRO A 95 -37.78 -19.39 2.75
C PRO A 95 -37.31 -19.79 1.33
N TRP A 96 -38.04 -20.73 0.69
CA TRP A 96 -37.77 -21.18 -0.69
C TRP A 96 -38.07 -20.12 -1.76
N ASP A 97 -38.85 -19.09 -1.45
CA ASP A 97 -39.11 -17.96 -2.33
C ASP A 97 -38.02 -16.87 -2.24
N GLY A 98 -37.09 -17.00 -1.30
CA GLY A 98 -35.97 -16.09 -1.06
C GLY A 98 -34.69 -16.49 -1.79
N VAL A 99 -33.78 -15.53 -1.93
CA VAL A 99 -32.40 -15.73 -2.33
C VAL A 99 -31.48 -15.12 -1.27
N ASN A 100 -30.76 -15.96 -0.55
CA ASN A 100 -30.01 -15.55 0.62
C ASN A 100 -28.64 -14.94 0.25
N ALA A 101 -28.51 -13.60 0.35
CA ALA A 101 -27.28 -12.88 0.09
C ALA A 101 -26.15 -13.26 1.04
N LEU A 102 -26.44 -13.61 2.31
CA LEU A 102 -25.43 -14.09 3.27
C LEU A 102 -24.87 -15.45 2.84
N SER A 103 -25.71 -16.36 2.35
CA SER A 103 -25.27 -17.68 1.85
C SER A 103 -24.35 -17.53 0.63
N ILE A 104 -24.68 -16.62 -0.31
CA ILE A 104 -23.83 -16.31 -1.46
C ILE A 104 -22.48 -15.78 -0.98
N THR A 105 -22.48 -14.80 -0.08
CA THR A 105 -21.25 -14.19 0.47
C THR A 105 -20.38 -15.23 1.17
N SER A 106 -20.97 -16.08 2.01
CA SER A 106 -20.26 -17.12 2.74
C SER A 106 -19.65 -18.16 1.80
N SER A 107 -20.38 -18.56 0.74
CA SER A 107 -19.88 -19.49 -0.28
C SER A 107 -18.72 -18.89 -1.06
N ALA A 108 -18.79 -17.62 -1.46
CA ALA A 108 -17.70 -16.94 -2.13
C ALA A 108 -16.42 -16.87 -1.26
N ILE A 109 -16.56 -16.56 0.02
CA ILE A 109 -15.43 -16.54 0.96
C ILE A 109 -14.80 -17.94 1.09
N GLN A 110 -15.61 -19.00 1.16
CA GLN A 110 -15.10 -20.38 1.20
C GLN A 110 -14.36 -20.75 -0.08
N MET A 111 -14.91 -20.42 -1.26
CA MET A 111 -14.23 -20.62 -2.56
C MET A 111 -12.89 -19.92 -2.60
N MET A 112 -12.81 -18.65 -2.15
CA MET A 112 -11.55 -17.91 -2.05
C MET A 112 -10.55 -18.59 -1.10
N GLY A 113 -11.04 -19.14 0.01
CA GLY A 113 -10.22 -19.91 0.95
C GLY A 113 -9.60 -21.15 0.31
N LEU A 114 -10.37 -21.87 -0.48
CA LEU A 114 -9.92 -23.08 -1.21
C LEU A 114 -8.94 -22.75 -2.36
N MET A 115 -9.02 -21.54 -2.94
CA MET A 115 -8.10 -21.13 -4.00
C MET A 115 -6.68 -20.83 -3.50
N ARG A 116 -6.45 -20.75 -2.19
CA ARG A 116 -5.12 -20.36 -1.63
C ARG A 116 -4.00 -21.31 -2.06
N GLU A 117 -4.27 -22.59 -2.24
CA GLU A 117 -3.29 -23.57 -2.72
C GLU A 117 -2.83 -23.32 -4.17
N THR A 118 -3.57 -22.48 -4.91
CA THR A 118 -3.27 -22.14 -6.31
C THR A 118 -2.46 -20.85 -6.45
N PHE A 119 -2.10 -20.19 -5.36
CA PHE A 119 -1.25 -19.00 -5.38
C PHE A 119 0.22 -19.40 -5.36
N ARG A 120 1.01 -18.73 -6.16
CA ARG A 120 2.47 -18.92 -6.16
C ARG A 120 3.07 -18.28 -4.92
N GLU A 121 4.08 -18.90 -4.35
CA GLU A 121 4.76 -18.36 -3.17
C GLU A 121 5.48 -17.05 -3.47
N GLU A 122 6.12 -16.94 -4.64
CA GLU A 122 6.80 -15.74 -5.11
C GLU A 122 5.88 -14.54 -5.32
N ASP A 123 4.59 -14.75 -5.49
CA ASP A 123 3.59 -13.68 -5.63
C ASP A 123 3.21 -13.05 -4.28
N HIS A 124 3.58 -13.64 -3.17
CA HIS A 124 3.30 -13.17 -1.80
C HIS A 124 1.84 -12.77 -1.57
N VAL A 125 0.89 -13.50 -2.19
CA VAL A 125 -0.54 -13.16 -2.15
C VAL A 125 -1.09 -13.17 -0.73
N ARG A 126 -1.82 -12.10 -0.37
CA ARG A 126 -2.64 -12.01 0.84
C ARG A 126 -4.03 -11.57 0.47
N LEU A 127 -5.01 -12.35 0.86
CA LEU A 127 -6.42 -12.09 0.64
C LEU A 127 -7.12 -11.89 1.98
N HIS A 128 -7.86 -10.78 2.11
CA HIS A 128 -8.55 -10.40 3.34
C HIS A 128 -9.93 -9.85 3.05
N ASN A 129 -10.92 -10.27 3.85
CA ASN A 129 -12.33 -9.91 3.68
C ASN A 129 -12.91 -9.34 4.96
N VAL A 130 -13.82 -8.37 4.85
CA VAL A 130 -14.62 -7.85 5.95
C VAL A 130 -16.08 -7.76 5.51
N ILE A 131 -16.97 -8.51 6.16
CA ILE A 131 -18.41 -8.37 5.95
C ILE A 131 -18.88 -7.11 6.68
N ARG A 132 -19.42 -6.14 5.95
CA ARG A 132 -19.94 -4.86 6.48
C ARG A 132 -21.42 -4.98 6.84
N LYS A 133 -22.18 -5.77 6.06
CA LYS A 133 -23.59 -6.05 6.25
C LYS A 133 -23.91 -7.45 5.71
N ALA A 134 -24.83 -8.15 6.36
CA ALA A 134 -25.31 -9.46 5.88
C ALA A 134 -26.72 -9.76 6.40
N GLY A 135 -27.68 -8.88 6.06
CA GLY A 135 -29.06 -8.89 6.52
C GLY A 135 -29.31 -7.91 7.67
N ASP A 136 -30.58 -7.65 7.96
CA ASP A 136 -31.06 -6.68 8.95
C ASP A 136 -31.81 -7.33 10.12
N VAL A 137 -32.62 -8.37 9.85
CA VAL A 137 -33.47 -9.03 10.85
C VAL A 137 -33.42 -10.54 10.69
N ILE A 138 -33.48 -11.26 11.81
CA ILE A 138 -33.37 -12.72 11.86
C ILE A 138 -34.59 -13.44 11.23
N ASN A 139 -35.73 -12.77 11.15
CA ASN A 139 -36.97 -13.36 10.62
C ASN A 139 -37.11 -13.30 9.09
N ALA A 140 -36.17 -12.68 8.42
CA ALA A 140 -36.18 -12.56 6.95
C ALA A 140 -34.89 -13.18 6.34
N VAL A 141 -35.04 -13.79 5.19
CA VAL A 141 -33.91 -14.17 4.33
C VAL A 141 -33.16 -12.90 3.93
N PRO A 142 -31.85 -12.78 4.18
CA PRO A 142 -31.07 -11.61 3.80
C PRO A 142 -31.08 -11.39 2.28
N ASP A 143 -31.59 -10.24 1.84
CA ASP A 143 -31.64 -9.85 0.43
C ASP A 143 -30.45 -8.98 0.01
N GLU A 144 -29.65 -8.53 0.97
CA GLU A 144 -28.44 -7.76 0.72
C GLU A 144 -27.31 -8.19 1.67
N ALA A 145 -26.13 -8.31 1.11
CA ALA A 145 -24.89 -8.36 1.89
C ALA A 145 -23.83 -7.44 1.25
N VAL A 146 -23.04 -6.77 2.07
CA VAL A 146 -21.93 -5.90 1.66
C VAL A 146 -20.64 -6.43 2.24
N ILE A 147 -19.66 -6.68 1.40
CA ILE A 147 -18.34 -7.17 1.78
C ILE A 147 -17.26 -6.29 1.15
N GLU A 148 -16.22 -5.99 1.90
CA GLU A 148 -15.01 -5.36 1.40
C GLU A 148 -13.90 -6.40 1.36
N THR A 149 -13.23 -6.47 0.22
CA THR A 149 -12.15 -7.43 -0.03
C THR A 149 -10.88 -6.69 -0.46
N LYS A 150 -9.74 -7.16 0.06
CA LYS A 150 -8.43 -6.61 -0.25
C LYS A 150 -7.49 -7.72 -0.67
N VAL A 151 -6.88 -7.55 -1.86
CA VAL A 151 -5.82 -8.39 -2.40
C VAL A 151 -4.50 -7.64 -2.29
N ARG A 152 -3.49 -8.30 -1.72
CA ARG A 152 -2.10 -7.85 -1.77
C ARG A 152 -1.28 -8.85 -2.56
N ALA A 153 -0.35 -8.38 -3.38
CA ALA A 153 0.64 -9.23 -4.04
C ALA A 153 1.88 -8.45 -4.46
N ALA A 154 2.95 -9.19 -4.79
CA ALA A 154 4.26 -8.63 -5.11
C ALA A 154 4.33 -7.95 -6.49
N SER A 155 3.36 -8.19 -7.37
CA SER A 155 3.31 -7.60 -8.71
C SER A 155 1.88 -7.23 -9.11
N LEU A 156 1.74 -6.30 -10.07
CA LEU A 156 0.43 -5.94 -10.63
C LEU A 156 -0.24 -7.12 -11.32
N ASP A 157 0.53 -7.98 -12.00
CA ASP A 157 -0.03 -9.16 -12.67
C ASP A 157 -0.58 -10.16 -11.65
N ALA A 158 0.12 -10.37 -10.54
CA ALA A 158 -0.36 -11.21 -9.44
C ALA A 158 -1.62 -10.61 -8.76
N ILE A 159 -1.68 -9.28 -8.59
CA ILE A 159 -2.87 -8.59 -8.09
C ILE A 159 -4.05 -8.84 -9.02
N ARG A 160 -3.89 -8.60 -10.34
CA ARG A 160 -4.94 -8.77 -11.34
C ARG A 160 -5.41 -10.22 -11.43
N ALA A 161 -4.47 -11.17 -11.53
CA ALA A 161 -4.80 -12.59 -11.58
C ALA A 161 -5.55 -13.08 -10.34
N THR A 162 -5.22 -12.55 -9.16
CA THR A 162 -5.93 -12.85 -7.92
C THR A 162 -7.31 -12.22 -7.88
N GLN A 163 -7.43 -10.97 -8.33
CA GLN A 163 -8.73 -10.27 -8.46
C GLN A 163 -9.69 -11.05 -9.35
N GLU A 164 -9.23 -11.51 -10.52
CA GLU A 164 -10.04 -12.33 -11.42
C GLU A 164 -10.51 -13.66 -10.80
N LYS A 165 -9.67 -14.27 -9.95
CA LYS A 165 -10.09 -15.47 -9.20
C LYS A 165 -11.20 -15.15 -8.20
N MET A 166 -11.08 -14.03 -7.51
CA MET A 166 -12.11 -13.56 -6.57
C MET A 166 -13.42 -13.25 -7.31
N ASP A 167 -13.34 -12.55 -8.43
CA ASP A 167 -14.53 -12.21 -9.25
C ASP A 167 -15.28 -13.47 -9.64
N ARG A 168 -14.56 -14.49 -10.10
CA ARG A 168 -15.18 -15.80 -10.41
C ARG A 168 -15.79 -16.48 -9.18
N ALA A 169 -15.22 -16.31 -7.98
CA ALA A 169 -15.82 -16.87 -6.77
C ALA A 169 -17.13 -16.19 -6.42
N TYR A 170 -17.22 -14.86 -6.53
CA TYR A 170 -18.46 -14.12 -6.32
C TYR A 170 -19.50 -14.46 -7.37
N ASP A 171 -19.13 -14.43 -8.66
CA ASP A 171 -20.05 -14.71 -9.77
C ASP A 171 -20.55 -16.16 -9.72
N GLY A 172 -19.68 -17.12 -9.44
CA GLY A 172 -20.02 -18.53 -9.28
C GLY A 172 -20.97 -18.79 -8.11
N ALA A 173 -20.73 -18.15 -6.96
CA ALA A 173 -21.63 -18.24 -5.82
C ALA A 173 -22.99 -17.58 -6.14
N ALA A 174 -23.00 -16.38 -6.71
CA ALA A 174 -24.24 -15.70 -7.08
C ALA A 174 -25.07 -16.53 -8.09
N TYR A 175 -24.40 -17.06 -9.11
CA TYR A 175 -25.04 -17.94 -10.09
C TYR A 175 -25.67 -19.18 -9.44
N ALA A 176 -24.94 -19.84 -8.51
CA ALA A 176 -25.42 -21.06 -7.85
C ALA A 176 -26.66 -20.84 -6.98
N PHE A 177 -26.81 -19.66 -6.39
CA PHE A 177 -27.93 -19.33 -5.51
C PHE A 177 -29.00 -18.43 -6.16
N GLY A 178 -28.78 -17.96 -7.39
CA GLY A 178 -29.73 -17.13 -8.12
C GLY A 178 -29.71 -15.63 -7.73
N GLY A 179 -28.61 -15.14 -7.17
CA GLY A 179 -28.42 -13.73 -6.85
C GLY A 179 -27.61 -12.97 -7.90
N THR A 180 -27.29 -11.70 -7.61
CA THR A 180 -26.46 -10.86 -8.48
C THR A 180 -25.38 -10.13 -7.68
N ILE A 181 -24.32 -9.68 -8.38
CA ILE A 181 -23.16 -9.02 -7.80
C ILE A 181 -23.00 -7.63 -8.41
N GLU A 182 -22.86 -6.64 -7.54
CA GLU A 182 -22.43 -5.28 -7.89
C GLU A 182 -21.04 -5.03 -7.30
N ARG A 183 -20.12 -4.45 -8.09
CA ARG A 183 -18.75 -4.18 -7.66
C ARG A 183 -18.44 -2.69 -7.70
N GLU A 184 -17.85 -2.20 -6.63
CA GLU A 184 -17.27 -0.86 -6.52
C GLU A 184 -15.77 -1.00 -6.29
N PRO A 185 -14.91 -0.71 -7.29
CA PRO A 185 -13.47 -0.77 -7.10
C PRO A 185 -13.03 0.31 -6.12
N LEU A 186 -12.19 -0.08 -5.17
CA LEU A 186 -11.49 0.79 -4.25
C LEU A 186 -10.03 0.86 -4.68
N GLN A 187 -9.47 2.07 -4.77
CA GLN A 187 -8.08 2.21 -5.19
C GLN A 187 -7.11 1.66 -4.16
N GLY A 188 -5.99 1.10 -4.66
CA GLY A 188 -4.89 0.56 -3.88
C GLY A 188 -3.58 1.29 -4.13
N TYR A 189 -2.48 0.67 -3.74
CA TYR A 189 -1.10 1.11 -4.02
C TYR A 189 -0.42 0.12 -4.94
N MET A 190 0.50 0.63 -5.77
CA MET A 190 1.38 -0.23 -6.56
C MET A 190 2.42 -0.93 -5.67
N PRO A 191 2.94 -2.11 -6.07
CA PRO A 191 4.06 -2.73 -5.36
C PRO A 191 5.29 -1.82 -5.42
N ILE A 192 6.11 -1.82 -4.36
CA ILE A 192 7.43 -1.16 -4.44
C ILE A 192 8.34 -1.99 -5.34
N LEU A 193 8.93 -1.31 -6.31
CA LEU A 193 10.01 -1.86 -7.11
C LEU A 193 11.35 -1.55 -6.44
N HIS A 194 12.13 -2.59 -6.09
CA HIS A 194 13.51 -2.40 -5.66
C HIS A 194 14.37 -1.97 -6.85
N ARG A 195 14.84 -0.72 -6.84
CA ARG A 195 15.72 -0.16 -7.86
C ARG A 195 16.84 0.58 -7.16
N GLY A 196 18.01 -0.07 -7.11
CA GLY A 196 19.15 0.41 -6.34
C GLY A 196 19.68 1.75 -6.81
N ALA A 197 19.49 2.77 -5.98
CA ALA A 197 20.22 4.03 -6.04
C ALA A 197 20.87 4.34 -4.67
N ASP A 198 21.14 3.31 -3.88
CA ASP A 198 21.45 3.42 -2.46
C ASP A 198 22.88 3.90 -2.19
N LYS A 199 23.77 3.80 -3.18
CA LYS A 199 25.19 4.11 -3.03
C LYS A 199 25.43 5.54 -2.54
N VAL A 200 24.69 6.53 -3.02
CA VAL A 200 24.84 7.93 -2.58
C VAL A 200 24.46 8.09 -1.10
N MET A 201 23.48 7.34 -0.61
CA MET A 201 23.10 7.31 0.80
C MET A 201 24.14 6.60 1.65
N GLU A 202 24.64 5.44 1.22
CA GLU A 202 25.71 4.71 1.91
C GLU A 202 26.95 5.58 2.11
N GLU A 203 27.36 6.30 1.09
CA GLU A 203 28.47 7.24 1.15
C GLU A 203 28.17 8.46 2.04
N SER A 204 26.90 8.93 2.06
CA SER A 204 26.46 10.03 2.92
C SER A 204 26.50 9.63 4.38
N VAL A 205 26.07 8.43 4.74
CA VAL A 205 26.17 7.92 6.12
C VAL A 205 27.62 7.87 6.59
N LYS A 206 28.52 7.33 5.77
CA LYS A 206 29.96 7.26 6.11
C LYS A 206 30.60 8.64 6.34
N LEU A 207 30.12 9.66 5.65
CA LEU A 207 30.56 11.04 5.81
C LEU A 207 29.96 11.71 7.06
N LEU A 208 28.76 11.30 7.48
CA LEU A 208 28.15 11.81 8.70
C LEU A 208 28.86 11.28 9.93
N ASP A 209 28.96 9.97 10.02
CA ASP A 209 29.67 9.29 11.11
C ASP A 209 29.93 7.83 10.70
N ALA A 210 31.21 7.44 10.67
CA ALA A 210 31.61 6.08 10.32
C ALA A 210 31.18 5.03 11.36
N SER A 211 30.76 5.44 12.55
CA SER A 211 30.28 4.57 13.63
C SER A 211 28.78 4.17 13.44
N TYR A 212 28.04 4.83 12.55
CA TYR A 212 26.64 4.47 12.30
C TYR A 212 26.55 3.06 11.72
N ARG A 213 25.68 2.27 12.33
CA ARG A 213 25.38 0.90 11.89
C ARG A 213 24.33 0.95 10.81
N CYS A 214 24.68 0.44 9.65
CA CYS A 214 23.81 0.46 8.48
C CYS A 214 23.73 -0.92 7.86
N SER A 215 22.51 -1.33 7.49
CA SER A 215 22.22 -2.54 6.74
C SER A 215 21.34 -2.24 5.54
N LYS A 216 21.17 -3.23 4.66
CA LYS A 216 20.13 -3.22 3.64
C LYS A 216 18.85 -3.74 4.24
N PRO A 217 17.66 -3.27 3.78
CA PRO A 217 16.40 -3.86 4.18
C PRO A 217 16.33 -5.33 3.72
N ALA A 218 15.40 -6.08 4.28
CA ALA A 218 15.07 -7.42 3.78
C ALA A 218 14.67 -7.34 2.30
N ASP A 219 14.92 -8.42 1.56
CA ASP A 219 14.62 -8.45 0.12
C ASP A 219 13.14 -8.19 -0.18
N PHE A 220 12.25 -8.62 0.72
CA PHE A 220 10.81 -8.44 0.59
C PHE A 220 10.12 -8.15 1.92
N ASN A 221 9.12 -7.24 1.88
CA ASN A 221 8.23 -6.92 2.99
C ASN A 221 6.76 -7.13 2.56
N ASN A 222 5.97 -7.81 3.37
CA ASN A 222 4.55 -8.04 3.09
C ASN A 222 3.65 -6.80 3.31
N ALA A 223 4.17 -5.70 3.83
CA ALA A 223 3.44 -4.44 3.97
C ALA A 223 3.13 -3.81 2.60
N CYS A 224 2.35 -2.74 2.61
CA CYS A 224 2.06 -1.92 1.45
C CYS A 224 2.22 -0.46 1.87
N THR A 225 2.73 0.38 0.99
CA THR A 225 2.81 1.83 1.17
C THR A 225 2.63 2.53 -0.17
N ASP A 226 2.16 3.77 -0.14
CA ASP A 226 1.98 4.60 -1.33
C ASP A 226 3.30 5.07 -1.97
N VAL A 227 4.44 4.77 -1.34
CA VAL A 227 5.78 4.89 -1.97
C VAL A 227 5.87 3.98 -3.20
N GLY A 228 5.11 2.87 -3.23
CA GLY A 228 5.02 1.99 -4.40
C GLY A 228 4.68 2.77 -5.66
N ASP A 229 3.67 3.62 -5.64
CA ASP A 229 3.26 4.44 -6.80
C ASP A 229 4.41 5.31 -7.33
N LEU A 230 5.22 5.88 -6.44
CA LEU A 230 6.37 6.69 -6.82
C LEU A 230 7.49 5.88 -7.48
N THR A 231 7.74 4.63 -7.01
CA THR A 231 8.83 3.81 -7.54
C THR A 231 8.65 3.39 -8.99
N HIS A 232 7.43 3.48 -9.52
CA HIS A 232 7.13 3.23 -10.94
C HIS A 232 7.43 4.43 -11.83
N LEU A 233 7.42 5.64 -11.27
CA LEU A 233 7.53 6.90 -12.00
C LEU A 233 8.89 7.57 -11.84
N PHE A 234 9.51 7.42 -10.67
CA PHE A 234 10.72 8.14 -10.27
C PHE A 234 11.77 7.21 -9.66
N PRO A 235 13.07 7.56 -9.74
CA PRO A 235 14.07 7.00 -8.84
C PRO A 235 13.72 7.45 -7.41
N VAL A 236 13.48 6.49 -6.52
CA VAL A 236 13.14 6.76 -5.12
C VAL A 236 14.29 6.32 -4.22
N LEU A 237 14.89 7.27 -3.53
CA LEU A 237 15.84 7.05 -2.46
C LEU A 237 15.09 6.97 -1.13
N ASN A 238 15.15 5.81 -0.48
CA ASN A 238 14.45 5.56 0.78
C ASN A 238 15.41 5.00 1.81
N PHE A 239 15.13 5.31 3.06
CA PHE A 239 15.75 4.63 4.20
C PHE A 239 14.77 4.54 5.36
N THR A 240 14.96 3.55 6.22
CA THR A 240 14.28 3.49 7.50
C THR A 240 15.30 3.64 8.62
N PHE A 241 14.84 4.08 9.79
CA PHE A 241 15.70 4.40 10.93
C PHE A 241 15.11 3.89 12.24
N GLY A 242 16.01 3.61 13.21
CA GLY A 242 15.68 3.14 14.54
C GLY A 242 15.36 4.29 15.51
N GLY A 243 15.61 4.06 16.79
CA GLY A 243 15.35 5.03 17.87
C GLY A 243 13.99 4.87 18.52
N PHE A 244 13.26 3.79 18.23
CA PHE A 244 11.91 3.51 18.73
C PHE A 244 11.84 2.14 19.41
N ALA A 245 10.84 1.96 20.27
CA ALA A 245 10.45 0.69 20.84
C ALA A 245 8.93 0.52 20.81
N GLY A 246 8.45 -0.71 21.04
CA GLY A 246 7.04 -1.07 20.91
C GLY A 246 6.68 -1.50 19.50
N LYS A 247 5.39 -1.72 19.26
CA LYS A 247 4.86 -2.10 17.94
C LYS A 247 4.38 -0.87 17.20
N LEU A 248 4.73 -0.75 15.92
CA LEU A 248 4.15 0.26 15.05
C LEU A 248 2.61 0.16 15.09
N HIS A 249 1.93 1.29 15.21
CA HIS A 249 0.48 1.41 15.48
C HIS A 249 0.01 0.84 16.84
N GLY A 250 0.92 0.39 17.69
CA GLY A 250 0.61 -0.07 19.04
C GLY A 250 0.57 1.10 20.03
N ALA A 251 -0.20 0.93 21.11
CA ALA A 251 -0.24 1.92 22.21
C ALA A 251 1.07 2.01 23.00
N ASP A 252 1.95 1.02 22.83
CA ASP A 252 3.27 0.91 23.45
C ASP A 252 4.40 1.52 22.60
N PHE A 253 4.08 2.04 21.40
CA PHE A 253 5.06 2.68 20.53
C PHE A 253 5.58 3.97 21.16
N LYS A 254 6.90 4.07 21.31
CA LYS A 254 7.55 5.22 21.96
C LYS A 254 8.95 5.47 21.42
N ILE A 255 9.40 6.71 21.57
CA ILE A 255 10.77 7.13 21.25
C ILE A 255 11.69 6.69 22.40
N MET A 256 12.83 6.10 22.03
CA MET A 256 13.86 5.64 22.94
C MET A 256 15.17 6.44 22.80
N ASP A 257 15.45 6.92 21.61
CA ASP A 257 16.64 7.71 21.27
C ASP A 257 16.20 8.86 20.36
N GLU A 258 16.10 10.07 20.93
CA GLU A 258 15.64 11.26 20.20
C GLU A 258 16.65 11.71 19.13
N GLU A 259 17.93 11.48 19.33
CA GLU A 259 18.93 11.81 18.31
C GLU A 259 18.77 10.91 17.08
N LEU A 260 18.60 9.61 17.28
CA LEU A 260 18.39 8.65 16.21
C LEU A 260 17.00 8.83 15.57
N ALA A 261 15.97 9.22 16.35
CA ALA A 261 14.62 9.40 15.86
C ALA A 261 14.43 10.68 15.02
N TYR A 262 15.17 11.75 15.31
CA TYR A 262 14.93 13.07 14.69
C TYR A 262 16.16 13.64 14.00
N ILE A 263 17.32 13.64 14.67
CA ILE A 263 18.48 14.40 14.22
C ILE A 263 19.26 13.66 13.13
N LYS A 264 19.57 12.39 13.36
CA LYS A 264 20.36 11.58 12.42
C LYS A 264 19.64 11.41 11.06
N PRO A 265 18.33 11.11 10.99
CA PRO A 265 17.59 11.03 9.71
C PRO A 265 17.58 12.37 8.97
N ALA A 266 17.35 13.47 9.66
CA ALA A 266 17.37 14.81 9.07
C ALA A 266 18.75 15.16 8.48
N LYS A 267 19.84 14.84 9.20
CA LYS A 267 21.21 15.00 8.70
C LYS A 267 21.45 14.14 7.46
N LEU A 268 20.99 12.89 7.45
CA LEU A 268 21.16 12.00 6.29
C LEU A 268 20.41 12.52 5.06
N LEU A 269 19.16 12.96 5.21
CA LEU A 269 18.39 13.60 4.14
C LEU A 269 19.12 14.82 3.59
N ALA A 270 19.55 15.73 4.48
CA ALA A 270 20.23 16.96 4.09
C ALA A 270 21.56 16.69 3.36
N LEU A 271 22.39 15.78 3.87
CA LEU A 271 23.69 15.48 3.25
C LEU A 271 23.52 14.72 1.94
N THR A 272 22.58 13.80 1.84
CA THR A 272 22.32 13.10 0.58
C THR A 272 21.81 14.09 -0.47
N THR A 273 20.90 14.99 -0.11
CA THR A 273 20.42 16.06 -1.00
C THR A 273 21.58 16.97 -1.44
N TYR A 274 22.42 17.42 -0.51
CA TYR A 274 23.59 18.21 -0.80
C TYR A 274 24.50 17.53 -1.84
N ARG A 275 24.79 16.25 -1.67
CA ARG A 275 25.63 15.46 -2.58
C ARG A 275 25.00 15.29 -3.97
N LEU A 276 23.68 15.08 -4.04
CA LEU A 276 22.98 15.00 -5.32
C LEU A 276 23.08 16.30 -6.12
N LEU A 277 23.12 17.46 -5.43
CA LEU A 277 23.21 18.77 -6.08
C LEU A 277 24.64 19.24 -6.35
N CYS A 278 25.66 18.62 -5.75
CA CYS A 278 27.07 18.96 -5.97
C CYS A 278 27.54 18.62 -7.39
N ASP A 279 28.66 19.21 -7.77
CA ASP A 279 29.36 18.91 -9.00
C ASP A 279 28.44 18.92 -10.25
N GLN A 280 27.65 19.99 -10.38
CA GLN A 280 26.65 20.15 -11.45
C GLN A 280 25.59 19.02 -11.46
N ALA A 281 25.23 18.50 -10.28
CA ALA A 281 24.30 17.40 -10.09
C ALA A 281 24.68 16.11 -10.85
N LYS A 282 25.98 15.81 -10.92
CA LYS A 282 26.49 14.67 -11.69
C LYS A 282 25.91 13.33 -11.25
N GLU A 283 25.82 13.10 -9.94
CA GLU A 283 25.30 11.85 -9.39
C GLU A 283 23.78 11.74 -9.64
N ALA A 284 23.02 12.81 -9.40
CA ALA A 284 21.60 12.87 -9.69
C ALA A 284 21.30 12.58 -11.18
N LYS A 285 22.03 13.22 -12.09
CA LYS A 285 21.92 12.99 -13.54
C LYS A 285 22.25 11.53 -13.94
N LYS A 286 23.16 10.87 -13.23
CA LYS A 286 23.46 9.46 -13.45
C LYS A 286 22.30 8.58 -13.02
N ILE A 287 21.75 8.80 -11.82
CA ILE A 287 20.60 8.07 -11.30
C ILE A 287 19.40 8.18 -12.26
N CYS A 288 19.08 9.39 -12.70
CA CYS A 288 17.97 9.63 -13.64
C CYS A 288 18.17 8.92 -14.99
N ARG A 289 19.41 8.86 -15.52
CA ARG A 289 19.68 8.15 -16.78
C ARG A 289 19.57 6.63 -16.68
N GLU A 290 19.87 6.08 -15.51
CA GLU A 290 19.78 4.64 -15.25
C GLU A 290 18.36 4.19 -14.94
N PHE A 291 17.50 5.12 -14.51
CA PHE A 291 16.10 4.84 -14.19
C PHE A 291 15.25 4.68 -15.46
N LYS A 292 14.33 3.73 -15.44
CA LYS A 292 13.31 3.53 -16.47
C LYS A 292 11.94 3.43 -15.78
N PRO A 293 11.03 4.36 -16.05
CA PRO A 293 9.63 4.25 -15.61
C PRO A 293 8.99 2.94 -16.14
N VAL A 294 7.98 2.45 -15.42
CA VAL A 294 7.23 1.24 -15.81
C VAL A 294 5.81 1.59 -16.19
#